data_42290ba6151c888c913ea722c29f9633
#
_entry.id   42290ba6151c888c913ea722c29f9633
#
_cell.length_a   1.000
_cell.length_b   1.000
_cell.length_c   1.000
_cell.angle_alpha   90.00
_cell.angle_beta   90.00
_cell.angle_gamma   90.00
#
_symmetry.space_group_name_H-M   'P 1'
#
loop_
_entity.id
_entity.type
_entity.pdbx_description
1 polymer ?
#
loop_
_entity_poly.entity_id
_entity_poly.type
_entity_poly.pdbx_seq_one_letter_code
_entity_poly.pdbx_strand_id
1 'polypeptide(L)'
;VVISPTSKTIINVFDIETQAQNSIDGLDKGTQKLLELNTQIEMVNSVLRLLNSSNDQLLPTNIGIPNSAEGLISQYNDLVLIKNKTLRQATPANPMIVQFNKDLSQLRSLIKESLLKSKELLGSNLSYQQGKISQYKNEMEMFPEQENFFKNIDRQQKIKEALYLYLLQKNEEISMALAVTTPKVKVLNPAY
;
A
#
# COMPACT_ATOMS: atom_id res chain seq x y z
N VAL A 1 -15.37 37.76 40.84
CA VAL A 1 -16.10 36.50 41.01
C VAL A 1 -15.09 35.47 41.49
N VAL A 2 -15.19 35.10 42.78
CA VAL A 2 -14.29 34.11 43.39
C VAL A 2 -14.81 32.71 42.98
N ILE A 3 -14.10 32.04 42.09
CA ILE A 3 -14.44 30.67 41.71
C ILE A 3 -14.11 29.76 42.90
N SER A 4 -15.09 28.99 43.38
CA SER A 4 -14.97 28.04 44.47
C SER A 4 -13.87 26.99 44.17
N PRO A 5 -13.10 26.55 45.19
CA PRO A 5 -12.07 25.52 44.98
C PRO A 5 -12.62 24.20 44.34
N THR A 6 -13.86 23.84 44.64
CA THR A 6 -14.57 22.71 44.02
C THR A 6 -14.81 22.93 42.52
N SER A 7 -15.13 24.13 42.06
CA SER A 7 -15.29 24.42 40.62
C SER A 7 -13.98 24.32 39.83
N LYS A 8 -12.84 24.72 40.44
CA LYS A 8 -11.51 24.55 39.81
C LYS A 8 -11.12 23.09 39.69
N THR A 9 -11.46 22.24 40.66
CA THR A 9 -11.16 20.80 40.62
C THR A 9 -12.01 20.13 39.56
N ILE A 10 -13.28 20.46 39.40
CA ILE A 10 -14.17 19.90 38.37
C ILE A 10 -13.72 20.33 36.97
N ILE A 11 -13.32 21.59 36.77
CA ILE A 11 -12.79 22.05 35.47
C ILE A 11 -11.51 21.33 35.12
N ASN A 12 -10.59 21.12 36.06
CA ASN A 12 -9.35 20.37 35.80
C ASN A 12 -9.60 18.91 35.44
N VAL A 13 -10.55 18.23 36.08
CA VAL A 13 -10.91 16.84 35.77
C VAL A 13 -11.52 16.74 34.36
N PHE A 14 -12.39 17.66 34.00
CA PHE A 14 -13.03 17.72 32.68
C PHE A 14 -11.99 18.00 31.56
N ASP A 15 -11.03 18.88 31.79
CA ASP A 15 -9.93 19.15 30.85
C ASP A 15 -9.04 17.94 30.67
N ILE A 16 -8.76 17.19 31.73
CA ILE A 16 -7.95 15.96 31.69
C ILE A 16 -8.67 14.86 30.91
N GLU A 17 -9.97 14.64 31.15
CA GLU A 17 -10.79 13.67 30.38
C GLU A 17 -10.83 14.03 28.89
N THR A 18 -11.02 15.30 28.56
CA THR A 18 -11.05 15.77 27.18
C THR A 18 -9.71 15.60 26.49
N GLN A 19 -8.59 15.88 27.17
CA GLN A 19 -7.25 15.65 26.65
C GLN A 19 -6.97 14.17 26.43
N ALA A 20 -7.34 13.32 27.38
CA ALA A 20 -7.19 11.87 27.27
C ALA A 20 -7.99 11.34 26.07
N GLN A 21 -9.26 11.77 25.89
CA GLN A 21 -10.08 11.36 24.76
C GLN A 21 -9.48 11.80 23.42
N ASN A 22 -8.97 13.02 23.33
CA ASN A 22 -8.32 13.54 22.12
C ASN A 22 -7.05 12.72 21.77
N SER A 23 -6.28 12.31 22.76
CA SER A 23 -5.09 11.48 22.55
C SER A 23 -5.46 10.06 22.12
N ILE A 24 -6.56 9.50 22.65
CA ILE A 24 -7.13 8.21 22.23
C ILE A 24 -7.56 8.27 20.76
N ASP A 25 -8.36 9.26 20.40
CA ASP A 25 -8.84 9.44 19.01
C ASP A 25 -7.67 9.69 18.06
N GLY A 26 -6.65 10.41 18.51
CA GLY A 26 -5.41 10.64 17.77
C GLY A 26 -4.63 9.35 17.52
N LEU A 27 -4.57 8.47 18.53
CA LEU A 27 -3.93 7.15 18.42
C LEU A 27 -4.66 6.24 17.43
N ASP A 28 -5.99 6.15 17.52
CA ASP A 28 -6.76 5.28 16.62
C ASP A 28 -6.63 5.74 15.17
N LYS A 29 -6.83 7.04 14.91
CA LYS A 29 -6.65 7.63 13.57
C LYS A 29 -5.22 7.48 13.05
N GLY A 30 -4.22 7.71 13.92
CA GLY A 30 -2.81 7.56 13.58
C GLY A 30 -2.47 6.12 13.22
N THR A 31 -2.99 5.15 13.97
CA THR A 31 -2.81 3.73 13.73
C THR A 31 -3.43 3.27 12.42
N GLN A 32 -4.66 3.72 12.13
CA GLN A 32 -5.31 3.45 10.84
C GLN A 32 -4.49 4.02 9.68
N LYS A 33 -3.93 5.22 9.86
CA LYS A 33 -3.07 5.84 8.83
C LYS A 33 -1.75 5.11 8.63
N LEU A 34 -1.13 4.61 9.70
CA LEU A 34 0.06 3.75 9.59
C LEU A 34 -0.23 2.48 8.79
N LEU A 35 -1.37 1.85 9.05
CA LEU A 35 -1.78 0.65 8.34
C LEU A 35 -1.96 0.93 6.84
N GLU A 36 -2.64 2.03 6.50
CA GLU A 36 -2.81 2.47 5.11
C GLU A 36 -1.45 2.71 4.42
N LEU A 37 -0.54 3.46 5.07
CA LEU A 37 0.77 3.76 4.51
C LEU A 37 1.64 2.51 4.31
N ASN A 38 1.63 1.59 5.27
CA ASN A 38 2.33 0.31 5.13
C ASN A 38 1.78 -0.50 3.96
N THR A 39 0.45 -0.50 3.79
CA THR A 39 -0.21 -1.11 2.64
C THR A 39 0.32 -0.56 1.33
N GLN A 40 0.30 0.75 1.20
CA GLN A 40 0.74 1.42 -0.01
C GLN A 40 2.23 1.11 -0.31
N ILE A 41 3.08 1.09 0.73
CA ILE A 41 4.50 0.72 0.58
C ILE A 41 4.65 -0.72 0.11
N GLU A 42 3.88 -1.67 0.64
CA GLU A 42 3.94 -3.07 0.22
C GLU A 42 3.43 -3.26 -1.21
N MET A 43 2.39 -2.52 -1.62
CA MET A 43 1.94 -2.51 -3.01
C MET A 43 3.02 -2.00 -3.96
N VAL A 44 3.71 -0.90 -3.61
CA VAL A 44 4.87 -0.39 -4.37
C VAL A 44 5.96 -1.45 -4.46
N ASN A 45 6.31 -2.08 -3.34
CA ASN A 45 7.33 -3.14 -3.30
C ASN A 45 6.95 -4.33 -4.18
N SER A 46 5.67 -4.71 -4.20
CA SER A 46 5.17 -5.80 -5.05
C SER A 46 5.35 -5.48 -6.54
N VAL A 47 4.96 -4.27 -6.97
CA VAL A 47 5.15 -3.85 -8.37
C VAL A 47 6.63 -3.76 -8.74
N LEU A 48 7.48 -3.26 -7.83
CA LEU A 48 8.93 -3.21 -8.06
C LEU A 48 9.54 -4.61 -8.21
N ARG A 49 9.05 -5.61 -7.45
CA ARG A 49 9.47 -7.01 -7.62
C ARG A 49 9.07 -7.55 -9.00
N LEU A 50 7.83 -7.29 -9.44
CA LEU A 50 7.36 -7.70 -10.78
C LEU A 50 8.16 -7.05 -11.90
N LEU A 51 8.49 -5.75 -11.77
CA LEU A 51 9.33 -5.03 -12.74
C LEU A 51 10.75 -5.58 -12.83
N ASN A 52 11.30 -6.13 -11.76
CA ASN A 52 12.63 -6.71 -11.74
C ASN A 52 12.65 -8.15 -12.28
N SER A 53 11.49 -8.79 -12.47
CA SER A 53 11.43 -10.09 -13.12
C SER A 53 11.77 -9.96 -14.62
N SER A 54 12.44 -10.97 -15.17
CA SER A 54 12.87 -10.97 -16.57
C SER A 54 11.72 -11.18 -17.56
N ASN A 55 10.54 -11.53 -17.10
CA ASN A 55 9.37 -11.77 -17.94
C ASN A 55 8.54 -10.48 -18.05
N ASP A 56 8.05 -10.19 -19.26
CA ASP A 56 7.09 -9.11 -19.48
C ASP A 56 5.70 -9.53 -18.97
N GLN A 57 5.52 -9.43 -17.64
CA GLN A 57 4.25 -9.71 -16.98
C GLN A 57 3.41 -8.44 -16.90
N LEU A 58 2.09 -8.62 -16.90
CA LEU A 58 1.18 -7.51 -16.65
C LEU A 58 1.33 -7.03 -15.20
N LEU A 59 1.35 -5.72 -15.03
CA LEU A 59 1.44 -5.07 -13.74
C LEU A 59 0.03 -4.72 -13.23
N PRO A 60 -0.22 -4.78 -11.91
CA PRO A 60 -1.49 -4.35 -11.33
C PRO A 60 -1.71 -2.85 -11.60
N THR A 61 -2.92 -2.49 -12.04
CA THR A 61 -3.27 -1.12 -12.43
C THR A 61 -3.84 -0.28 -11.29
N ASN A 62 -4.42 -0.91 -10.28
CA ASN A 62 -5.02 -0.21 -9.13
C ASN A 62 -4.18 -0.45 -7.87
N ILE A 63 -3.09 0.28 -7.76
CA ILE A 63 -2.15 0.15 -6.64
C ILE A 63 -2.42 1.15 -5.50
N GLY A 64 -3.46 1.99 -5.64
CA GLY A 64 -3.87 2.94 -4.59
C GLY A 64 -2.81 3.97 -4.22
N ILE A 65 -1.85 4.23 -5.12
CA ILE A 65 -0.80 5.25 -4.91
C ILE A 65 -1.24 6.51 -5.63
N PRO A 66 -1.38 7.63 -4.91
CA PRO A 66 -1.66 8.91 -5.56
C PRO A 66 -0.52 9.29 -6.51
N ASN A 67 -0.85 9.53 -7.76
CA ASN A 67 -0.02 10.12 -8.81
C ASN A 67 0.92 9.22 -9.62
N SER A 68 0.85 9.43 -10.89
CA SER A 68 1.81 9.24 -11.99
C SER A 68 2.16 7.83 -12.46
N ALA A 69 2.27 6.82 -11.60
CA ALA A 69 2.67 5.48 -12.04
C ALA A 69 1.56 4.72 -12.77
N GLU A 70 0.29 4.98 -12.46
CA GLU A 70 -0.86 4.23 -13.05
C GLU A 70 -0.96 4.40 -14.56
N GLY A 71 -0.78 5.62 -15.07
CA GLY A 71 -0.78 5.87 -16.50
C GLY A 71 0.36 5.18 -17.24
N LEU A 72 1.57 5.16 -16.65
CA LEU A 72 2.72 4.45 -17.20
C LEU A 72 2.53 2.94 -17.14
N ILE A 73 1.94 2.43 -16.07
CA ILE A 73 1.60 1.00 -15.90
C ILE A 73 0.58 0.58 -16.95
N SER A 74 -0.46 1.40 -17.20
CA SER A 74 -1.43 1.12 -18.25
C SER A 74 -0.77 1.03 -19.63
N GLN A 75 0.06 2.01 -19.99
CA GLN A 75 0.81 2.00 -21.25
C GLN A 75 1.74 0.77 -21.37
N TYR A 76 2.41 0.41 -20.29
CA TYR A 76 3.25 -0.78 -20.25
C TYR A 76 2.43 -2.05 -20.50
N ASN A 77 1.30 -2.20 -19.81
CA ASN A 77 0.42 -3.36 -19.96
C ASN A 77 -0.14 -3.47 -21.39
N ASP A 78 -0.58 -2.36 -21.98
CA ASP A 78 -1.07 -2.33 -23.36
C ASP A 78 0.03 -2.79 -24.34
N LEU A 79 1.25 -2.30 -24.14
CA LEU A 79 2.38 -2.68 -24.98
C LEU A 79 2.77 -4.15 -24.83
N VAL A 80 2.71 -4.71 -23.60
CA VAL A 80 2.91 -6.14 -23.34
C VAL A 80 1.87 -6.97 -24.11
N LEU A 81 0.59 -6.58 -24.07
CA LEU A 81 -0.48 -7.27 -24.77
C LEU A 81 -0.29 -7.23 -26.29
N ILE A 82 0.07 -6.06 -26.86
CA ILE A 82 0.34 -5.89 -28.28
C ILE A 82 1.55 -6.73 -28.69
N LYS A 83 2.65 -6.69 -27.93
CA LYS A 83 3.85 -7.51 -28.17
C LYS A 83 3.49 -8.99 -28.19
N ASN A 84 2.76 -9.49 -27.19
CA ASN A 84 2.36 -10.89 -27.08
C ASN A 84 1.48 -11.32 -28.25
N LYS A 85 0.58 -10.45 -28.71
CA LYS A 85 -0.24 -10.70 -29.91
C LYS A 85 0.63 -10.79 -31.17
N THR A 86 1.59 -9.90 -31.32
CA THR A 86 2.50 -9.87 -32.48
C THR A 86 3.42 -11.08 -32.52
N LEU A 87 3.93 -11.54 -31.35
CA LEU A 87 4.78 -12.74 -31.24
C LEU A 87 4.08 -14.04 -31.65
N ARG A 88 2.74 -14.08 -31.72
CA ARG A 88 2.00 -15.24 -32.26
C ARG A 88 2.13 -15.36 -33.78
N GLN A 89 2.47 -14.27 -34.45
CA GLN A 89 2.51 -14.17 -35.92
C GLN A 89 3.90 -13.78 -36.44
N ALA A 90 4.84 -13.45 -35.57
CA ALA A 90 6.17 -12.97 -35.92
C ALA A 90 7.27 -13.67 -35.09
N THR A 91 8.47 -13.69 -35.62
CA THR A 91 9.63 -14.20 -34.89
C THR A 91 10.19 -13.14 -33.91
N PRO A 92 10.93 -13.55 -32.87
CA PRO A 92 11.59 -12.60 -31.95
C PRO A 92 12.56 -11.61 -32.63
N ALA A 93 13.11 -11.98 -33.80
CA ALA A 93 14.01 -11.15 -34.60
C ALA A 93 13.29 -10.08 -35.45
N ASN A 94 11.94 -10.06 -35.44
CA ASN A 94 11.18 -9.06 -36.16
C ASN A 94 11.50 -7.65 -35.62
N PRO A 95 11.81 -6.67 -36.49
CA PRO A 95 12.17 -5.30 -36.09
C PRO A 95 11.13 -4.65 -35.18
N MET A 96 9.85 -4.97 -35.35
CA MET A 96 8.76 -4.49 -34.53
C MET A 96 8.84 -5.03 -33.10
N ILE A 97 9.19 -6.30 -32.91
CA ILE A 97 9.40 -6.93 -31.60
C ILE A 97 10.61 -6.31 -30.89
N VAL A 98 11.69 -6.06 -31.64
CA VAL A 98 12.88 -5.39 -31.12
C VAL A 98 12.52 -3.97 -30.61
N GLN A 99 11.69 -3.24 -31.37
CA GLN A 99 11.21 -1.92 -30.94
C GLN A 99 10.33 -2.01 -29.68
N PHE A 100 9.38 -2.94 -29.61
CA PHE A 100 8.58 -3.15 -28.40
C PHE A 100 9.41 -3.46 -27.16
N ASN A 101 10.47 -4.26 -27.31
CA ASN A 101 11.38 -4.56 -26.21
C ASN A 101 12.09 -3.30 -25.71
N LYS A 102 12.51 -2.41 -26.61
CA LYS A 102 13.13 -1.12 -26.27
C LYS A 102 12.12 -0.21 -25.51
N ASP A 103 10.92 -0.09 -26.04
CA ASP A 103 9.88 0.75 -25.43
C ASP A 103 9.44 0.23 -24.06
N LEU A 104 9.29 -1.09 -23.91
CA LEU A 104 9.02 -1.74 -22.62
C LEU A 104 10.15 -1.49 -21.61
N SER A 105 11.41 -1.57 -22.05
CA SER A 105 12.55 -1.27 -21.18
C SER A 105 12.54 0.18 -20.69
N GLN A 106 12.18 1.12 -21.58
CA GLN A 106 12.03 2.53 -21.24
C GLN A 106 10.90 2.76 -20.24
N LEU A 107 9.71 2.18 -20.50
CA LEU A 107 8.58 2.26 -19.59
C LEU A 107 8.88 1.65 -18.21
N ARG A 108 9.57 0.50 -18.17
CA ARG A 108 10.03 -0.12 -16.91
C ARG A 108 10.90 0.84 -16.10
N SER A 109 11.84 1.54 -16.74
CA SER A 109 12.70 2.50 -16.06
C SER A 109 11.91 3.67 -15.48
N LEU A 110 10.99 4.25 -16.27
CA LEU A 110 10.13 5.36 -15.83
C LEU A 110 9.19 4.96 -14.69
N ILE A 111 8.57 3.76 -14.78
CA ILE A 111 7.70 3.24 -13.72
C ILE A 111 8.52 3.03 -12.44
N LYS A 112 9.71 2.41 -12.56
CA LYS A 112 10.59 2.16 -11.41
C LYS A 112 10.99 3.47 -10.72
N GLU A 113 11.39 4.47 -11.47
CA GLU A 113 11.75 5.80 -10.92
C GLU A 113 10.56 6.44 -10.20
N SER A 114 9.39 6.45 -10.83
CA SER A 114 8.16 6.98 -10.23
C SER A 114 7.78 6.26 -8.94
N LEU A 115 7.86 4.92 -8.93
CA LEU A 115 7.54 4.12 -7.75
C LEU A 115 8.54 4.31 -6.61
N LEU A 116 9.85 4.44 -6.90
CA LEU A 116 10.86 4.71 -5.88
C LEU A 116 10.62 6.08 -5.23
N LYS A 117 10.28 7.10 -6.02
CA LYS A 117 9.94 8.41 -5.51
C LYS A 117 8.67 8.39 -4.64
N SER A 118 7.65 7.65 -5.07
CA SER A 118 6.43 7.45 -4.27
C SER A 118 6.73 6.73 -2.96
N LYS A 119 7.59 5.72 -2.99
CA LYS A 119 8.02 4.97 -1.79
C LYS A 119 8.74 5.87 -0.78
N GLU A 120 9.60 6.76 -1.24
CA GLU A 120 10.30 7.73 -0.39
C GLU A 120 9.30 8.67 0.31
N LEU A 121 8.33 9.21 -0.43
CA LEU A 121 7.27 10.05 0.14
C LEU A 121 6.41 9.30 1.16
N LEU A 122 6.03 8.07 0.86
CA LEU A 122 5.28 7.22 1.78
C LEU A 122 6.09 6.91 3.04
N GLY A 123 7.40 6.64 2.91
CA GLY A 123 8.31 6.42 4.02
C GLY A 123 8.44 7.65 4.93
N SER A 124 8.53 8.84 4.36
CA SER A 124 8.55 10.10 5.11
C SER A 124 7.24 10.31 5.89
N ASN A 125 6.09 10.06 5.24
CA ASN A 125 4.79 10.13 5.89
C ASN A 125 4.64 9.09 7.00
N LEU A 126 5.15 7.88 6.80
CA LEU A 126 5.15 6.82 7.80
C LEU A 126 5.92 7.26 9.07
N SER A 127 7.14 7.78 8.90
CA SER A 127 7.97 8.28 9.99
C SER A 127 7.29 9.42 10.75
N TYR A 128 6.66 10.34 10.04
CA TYR A 128 5.89 11.42 10.64
C TYR A 128 4.71 10.91 11.49
N GLN A 129 3.94 9.94 10.99
CA GLN A 129 2.83 9.35 11.73
C GLN A 129 3.30 8.55 12.93
N GLN A 130 4.41 7.83 12.83
CA GLN A 130 5.04 7.13 13.96
C GLN A 130 5.43 8.11 15.07
N GLY A 131 6.02 9.25 14.71
CA GLY A 131 6.35 10.32 15.65
C GLY A 131 5.12 10.87 16.39
N LYS A 132 4.02 11.12 15.66
CA LYS A 132 2.76 11.56 16.27
C LYS A 132 2.18 10.53 17.23
N ILE A 133 2.17 9.26 16.85
CA ILE A 133 1.69 8.17 17.72
C ILE A 133 2.53 8.09 18.99
N SER A 134 3.86 8.22 18.88
CA SER A 134 4.73 8.26 20.06
C SER A 134 4.43 9.44 20.98
N GLN A 135 4.13 10.59 20.39
CA GLN A 135 3.71 11.77 21.16
C GLN A 135 2.40 11.51 21.93
N TYR A 136 1.36 11.00 21.25
CA TYR A 136 0.10 10.65 21.91
C TYR A 136 0.29 9.59 23.01
N LYS A 137 1.12 8.59 22.79
CA LYS A 137 1.45 7.57 23.80
C LYS A 137 2.07 8.21 25.03
N ASN A 138 3.06 9.10 24.86
CA ASN A 138 3.71 9.79 25.97
C ASN A 138 2.74 10.71 26.73
N GLU A 139 1.87 11.43 26.02
CA GLU A 139 0.83 12.25 26.65
C GLU A 139 -0.08 11.43 27.55
N MET A 140 -0.36 10.21 27.15
CA MET A 140 -1.27 9.32 27.87
C MET A 140 -0.61 8.55 29.01
N GLU A 141 0.71 8.34 28.99
CA GLU A 141 1.45 7.81 30.16
C GLU A 141 1.29 8.70 31.41
N MET A 142 0.86 9.95 31.21
CA MET A 142 0.52 10.84 32.31
C MET A 142 -0.83 10.52 32.97
N PHE A 143 -1.61 9.58 32.45
CA PHE A 143 -2.95 9.22 32.93
C PHE A 143 -3.02 7.74 33.34
N PRO A 144 -2.57 7.36 34.58
CA PRO A 144 -2.39 5.94 34.97
C PRO A 144 -3.66 5.11 34.98
N GLU A 145 -4.84 5.72 35.14
CA GLU A 145 -6.13 4.98 35.21
C GLU A 145 -6.57 4.36 33.86
N GLN A 146 -5.90 4.74 32.76
CA GLN A 146 -6.27 4.30 31.42
C GLN A 146 -5.35 3.21 30.85
N GLU A 147 -4.42 2.67 31.62
CA GLU A 147 -3.47 1.62 31.19
C GLU A 147 -4.18 0.38 30.62
N ASN A 148 -5.32 0.00 31.17
CA ASN A 148 -6.13 -1.13 30.67
C ASN A 148 -6.78 -0.86 29.31
N PHE A 149 -7.13 0.39 29.02
CA PHE A 149 -7.68 0.79 27.74
C PHE A 149 -6.60 0.73 26.65
N PHE A 150 -5.38 1.10 26.98
CA PHE A 150 -4.23 1.00 26.05
C PHE A 150 -3.88 -0.42 25.67
N LYS A 151 -3.82 -1.33 26.65
CA LYS A 151 -3.57 -2.73 26.39
C LYS A 151 -4.60 -3.31 25.41
N ASN A 152 -5.86 -2.83 25.47
CA ASN A 152 -6.89 -3.22 24.54
C ASN A 152 -6.68 -2.64 23.12
N ILE A 153 -6.31 -1.36 23.01
CA ILE A 153 -6.02 -0.75 21.71
C ILE A 153 -4.81 -1.39 21.05
N ASP A 154 -3.71 -1.57 21.77
CA ASP A 154 -2.49 -2.23 21.27
C ASP A 154 -2.78 -3.67 20.80
N ARG A 155 -3.62 -4.39 21.55
CA ARG A 155 -4.07 -5.73 21.18
C ARG A 155 -4.93 -5.73 19.91
N GLN A 156 -5.87 -4.80 19.78
CA GLN A 156 -6.70 -4.66 18.57
C GLN A 156 -5.87 -4.25 17.36
N GLN A 157 -4.87 -3.39 17.54
CA GLN A 157 -3.94 -2.99 16.50
C GLN A 157 -3.17 -4.19 15.95
N LYS A 158 -2.58 -5.01 16.84
CA LYS A 158 -1.85 -6.22 16.46
C LYS A 158 -2.74 -7.23 15.71
N ILE A 159 -3.99 -7.35 16.10
CA ILE A 159 -4.96 -8.22 15.41
C ILE A 159 -5.27 -7.67 14.01
N LYS A 160 -5.49 -6.35 13.87
CA LYS A 160 -5.73 -5.70 12.57
C LYS A 160 -4.52 -5.82 11.65
N GLU A 161 -3.31 -5.62 12.16
CA GLU A 161 -2.06 -5.79 11.39
C GLU A 161 -1.88 -7.24 10.92
N ALA A 162 -2.11 -8.22 11.80
CA ALA A 162 -2.02 -9.62 11.44
C ALA A 162 -3.05 -10.03 10.39
N LEU A 163 -4.30 -9.58 10.54
CA LEU A 163 -5.37 -9.81 9.57
C LEU A 163 -5.04 -9.16 8.22
N TYR A 164 -4.49 -7.96 8.25
CA TYR A 164 -4.10 -7.23 7.05
C TYR A 164 -2.98 -7.95 6.28
N LEU A 165 -1.92 -8.36 6.97
CA LEU A 165 -0.84 -9.13 6.35
C LEU A 165 -1.35 -10.45 5.76
N TYR A 166 -2.28 -11.12 6.45
CA TYR A 166 -2.94 -12.32 5.94
C TYR A 166 -3.73 -12.05 4.65
N LEU A 167 -4.53 -10.98 4.63
CA LEU A 167 -5.30 -10.59 3.44
C LEU A 167 -4.40 -10.18 2.27
N LEU A 168 -3.28 -9.49 2.53
CA LEU A 168 -2.30 -9.14 1.52
C LEU A 168 -1.66 -10.40 0.91
N GLN A 169 -1.24 -11.35 1.76
CA GLN A 169 -0.70 -12.63 1.31
C GLN A 169 -1.73 -13.41 0.47
N LYS A 170 -2.99 -13.46 0.89
CA LYS A 170 -4.07 -14.10 0.14
C LYS A 170 -4.33 -13.42 -1.20
N ASN A 171 -4.27 -12.11 -1.25
CA ASN A 171 -4.40 -11.36 -2.50
C ASN A 171 -3.23 -11.65 -3.46
N GLU A 172 -2.00 -11.76 -2.95
CA GLU A 172 -0.85 -12.19 -3.76
C GLU A 172 -1.02 -13.62 -4.28
N GLU A 173 -1.47 -14.55 -3.44
CA GLU A 173 -1.74 -15.95 -3.85
C GLU A 173 -2.80 -16.01 -4.96
N ILE A 174 -3.89 -15.26 -4.82
CA ILE A 174 -4.97 -15.20 -5.83
C ILE A 174 -4.47 -14.56 -7.12
N SER A 175 -3.68 -13.49 -7.03
CA SER A 175 -3.09 -12.82 -8.20
C SER A 175 -2.13 -13.73 -8.96
N MET A 176 -1.33 -14.53 -8.24
CA MET A 176 -0.47 -15.55 -8.84
C MET A 176 -1.29 -16.68 -9.48
N ALA A 177 -2.35 -17.15 -8.81
CA ALA A 177 -3.23 -18.19 -9.34
C ALA A 177 -3.93 -17.74 -10.63
N LEU A 178 -4.41 -16.49 -10.69
CA LEU A 178 -5.01 -15.90 -11.88
C LEU A 178 -3.99 -15.72 -13.02
N ALA A 179 -2.73 -15.38 -12.70
CA ALA A 179 -1.67 -15.27 -13.68
C ALA A 179 -1.25 -16.64 -14.28
N VAL A 180 -1.43 -17.72 -13.53
CA VAL A 180 -1.13 -19.10 -13.98
C VAL A 180 -2.30 -19.69 -14.78
N THR A 181 -3.54 -19.28 -14.55
CA THR A 181 -4.73 -19.72 -15.30
C THR A 181 -4.96 -18.89 -16.57
N THR A 182 -3.92 -18.64 -17.37
CA THR A 182 -4.16 -18.31 -18.77
C THR A 182 -4.72 -19.55 -19.45
N PRO A 183 -5.97 -19.53 -19.97
CA PRO A 183 -6.50 -20.70 -20.63
C PRO A 183 -5.62 -21.01 -21.83
N LYS A 184 -4.95 -22.16 -21.81
CA LYS A 184 -4.42 -22.78 -23.02
C LYS A 184 -5.61 -23.20 -23.89
N VAL A 185 -6.21 -22.24 -24.58
CA VAL A 185 -7.14 -22.55 -25.66
C VAL A 185 -6.32 -23.21 -26.76
N LYS A 186 -6.27 -24.52 -26.73
CA LYS A 186 -5.81 -25.32 -27.84
C LYS A 186 -6.89 -25.21 -28.92
N VAL A 187 -6.68 -24.33 -29.90
CA VAL A 187 -7.49 -24.30 -31.10
C VAL A 187 -7.22 -25.62 -31.81
N LEU A 188 -8.13 -26.58 -31.68
CA LEU A 188 -8.17 -27.75 -32.52
C LEU A 188 -8.58 -27.23 -33.91
N ASN A 189 -7.62 -27.27 -34.83
CA ASN A 189 -7.84 -27.02 -36.24
C ASN A 189 -8.94 -27.95 -36.73
N PRO A 190 -10.11 -27.47 -37.27
CA PRO A 190 -10.97 -28.36 -38.00
C PRO A 190 -10.27 -28.74 -39.29
N ALA A 191 -10.02 -30.02 -39.43
CA ALA A 191 -9.65 -30.60 -40.75
C ALA A 191 -10.79 -30.33 -41.74
N TYR A 192 -10.50 -29.53 -42.77
CA TYR A 192 -10.92 -29.65 -44.19
C TYR A 192 -10.14 -28.59 -44.98
#